data_51c1223a9f5951fb3295ff1947645801
#
_entry.id   51c1223a9f5951fb3295ff1947645801
#
_cell.length_a   1.000
_cell.length_b   1.000
_cell.length_c   1.000
_cell.angle_alpha   90.00
_cell.angle_beta   90.00
_cell.angle_gamma   90.00
#
_symmetry.space_group_name_H-M   'P 1'
#
loop_
_entity.id
_entity.type
_entity.pdbx_description
1 polymer ?
#
loop_
_entity_poly.entity_id
_entity_poly.type
_entity_poly.pdbx_seq_one_letter_code
_entity_poly.pdbx_strand_id
1 'polypeptide(L)'
;MKKENFENLYNIDLKKYIEKDYKGLSYLSWATAYKIAMEKDPAMTYQVYTDADGLPFFSRGNVHFVKTRIVMFGEFKEMMLPVMDNKHNAVTEPNSRQINDNIMRCLVKNLAMFGLGLSLYIKEELQEIIAEDKKDTKEKKIIQEPILTKDKMISKLTDLPKDKMMRMLGHFKAKNIFQMTEEQVKEAYQKIFIN
;
A
#
# COMPACT_ATOMS: atom_id res chain seq x y z
N MET A 1 10.41 -27.28 9.88
CA MET A 1 9.13 -27.77 9.28
C MET A 1 9.44 -28.49 7.97
N LYS A 2 8.88 -29.67 7.77
CA LYS A 2 9.03 -30.37 6.47
C LYS A 2 8.36 -29.51 5.37
N LYS A 3 9.00 -29.47 4.19
CA LYS A 3 8.48 -28.70 3.02
C LYS A 3 7.04 -29.10 2.69
N GLU A 4 6.73 -30.38 2.78
CA GLU A 4 5.40 -30.93 2.56
C GLU A 4 4.32 -30.31 3.47
N ASN A 5 4.60 -30.09 4.75
CA ASN A 5 3.65 -29.48 5.68
C ASN A 5 3.34 -28.03 5.31
N PHE A 6 4.38 -27.29 4.87
CA PHE A 6 4.19 -25.92 4.38
C PHE A 6 3.34 -25.90 3.11
N GLU A 7 3.67 -26.74 2.12
CA GLU A 7 2.94 -26.80 0.85
C GLU A 7 1.48 -27.24 1.06
N ASN A 8 1.24 -28.18 1.97
CA ASN A 8 -0.11 -28.64 2.31
C ASN A 8 -0.98 -27.52 2.93
N LEU A 9 -0.40 -26.59 3.68
CA LEU A 9 -1.11 -25.43 4.21
C LEU A 9 -1.23 -24.31 3.16
N TYR A 10 -0.16 -24.06 2.41
CA TYR A 10 -0.11 -22.99 1.42
C TYR A 10 -1.09 -23.21 0.26
N ASN A 11 -1.28 -24.45 -0.15
CA ASN A 11 -2.12 -24.83 -1.29
C ASN A 11 -3.60 -25.05 -0.92
N ILE A 12 -4.01 -24.79 0.33
CA ILE A 12 -5.44 -24.88 0.70
C ILE A 12 -6.25 -23.86 -0.10
N ASP A 13 -7.31 -24.31 -0.76
CA ASP A 13 -8.27 -23.41 -1.39
C ASP A 13 -9.10 -22.67 -0.32
N LEU A 14 -8.72 -21.42 -0.07
CA LEU A 14 -9.36 -20.55 0.92
C LEU A 14 -10.52 -19.72 0.36
N LYS A 15 -10.83 -19.79 -0.94
CA LYS A 15 -11.82 -18.90 -1.60
C LYS A 15 -13.15 -18.83 -0.86
N LYS A 16 -13.65 -19.95 -0.36
CA LYS A 16 -14.91 -20.03 0.39
C LYS A 16 -14.86 -19.52 1.83
N TYR A 17 -13.66 -19.21 2.32
CA TYR A 17 -13.43 -18.77 3.70
C TYR A 17 -12.94 -17.32 3.79
N ILE A 18 -12.64 -16.70 2.63
CA ILE A 18 -12.16 -15.33 2.58
C ILE A 18 -13.32 -14.38 2.83
N GLU A 19 -13.13 -13.50 3.79
CA GLU A 19 -13.98 -12.36 4.08
C GLU A 19 -13.34 -11.08 3.52
N LYS A 20 -14.13 -10.03 3.38
CA LYS A 20 -13.64 -8.72 2.99
C LYS A 20 -13.86 -7.73 4.12
N ASP A 21 -12.84 -6.93 4.41
CA ASP A 21 -12.97 -5.81 5.32
C ASP A 21 -13.70 -4.63 4.65
N TYR A 22 -13.88 -3.53 5.40
CA TYR A 22 -14.56 -2.33 4.91
C TYR A 22 -13.80 -1.60 3.78
N LYS A 23 -12.51 -1.91 3.57
CA LYS A 23 -11.70 -1.42 2.43
C LYS A 23 -11.72 -2.38 1.24
N GLY A 24 -12.40 -3.52 1.36
CA GLY A 24 -12.42 -4.58 0.35
C GLY A 24 -11.17 -5.47 0.35
N LEU A 25 -10.29 -5.36 1.35
CA LEU A 25 -9.14 -6.25 1.52
C LEU A 25 -9.62 -7.64 1.95
N SER A 26 -9.03 -8.65 1.35
CA SER A 26 -9.35 -10.04 1.64
C SER A 26 -8.61 -10.50 2.89
N TYR A 27 -9.32 -11.07 3.85
CA TYR A 27 -8.71 -11.63 5.04
C TYR A 27 -9.33 -12.99 5.42
N LEU A 28 -8.59 -13.76 6.20
CA LEU A 28 -9.05 -14.99 6.81
C LEU A 28 -9.33 -14.73 8.29
N SER A 29 -10.57 -14.99 8.74
CA SER A 29 -10.89 -14.79 10.15
C SER A 29 -10.07 -15.70 11.05
N TRP A 30 -9.74 -15.22 12.27
CA TRP A 30 -8.94 -16.00 13.21
C TRP A 30 -9.59 -17.35 13.57
N ALA A 31 -10.91 -17.39 13.69
CA ALA A 31 -11.63 -18.60 14.03
C ALA A 31 -11.53 -19.65 12.91
N THR A 32 -11.64 -19.20 11.66
CA THR A 32 -11.48 -20.08 10.49
C THR A 32 -10.04 -20.54 10.34
N ALA A 33 -9.05 -19.63 10.52
CA ALA A 33 -7.63 -19.98 10.47
C ALA A 33 -7.28 -21.01 11.55
N TYR A 34 -7.76 -20.81 12.78
CA TYR A 34 -7.56 -21.72 13.89
C TYR A 34 -8.19 -23.11 13.62
N LYS A 35 -9.44 -23.14 13.16
CA LYS A 35 -10.12 -24.39 12.80
C LYS A 35 -9.31 -25.17 11.76
N ILE A 36 -8.91 -24.54 10.68
CA ILE A 36 -8.14 -25.21 9.61
C ILE A 36 -6.79 -25.71 10.15
N ALA A 37 -6.12 -24.90 10.97
CA ALA A 37 -4.85 -25.30 11.57
C ALA A 37 -5.00 -26.54 12.46
N MET A 38 -6.04 -26.60 13.31
CA MET A 38 -6.35 -27.76 14.15
C MET A 38 -6.77 -29.01 13.35
N GLU A 39 -7.41 -28.83 12.20
CA GLU A 39 -7.72 -29.94 11.29
C GLU A 39 -6.45 -30.54 10.66
N LYS A 40 -5.40 -29.73 10.46
CA LYS A 40 -4.13 -30.15 9.87
C LYS A 40 -3.12 -30.67 10.88
N ASP A 41 -3.13 -30.13 12.08
CA ASP A 41 -2.32 -30.58 13.21
C ASP A 41 -3.12 -30.44 14.51
N PRO A 42 -3.80 -31.50 14.95
CA PRO A 42 -4.57 -31.50 16.21
C PRO A 42 -3.72 -31.25 17.46
N ALA A 43 -2.39 -31.39 17.35
CA ALA A 43 -1.45 -31.09 18.43
C ALA A 43 -1.00 -29.63 18.44
N MET A 44 -1.49 -28.81 17.51
CA MET A 44 -1.17 -27.38 17.45
C MET A 44 -1.57 -26.70 18.75
N THR A 45 -0.66 -25.88 19.27
CA THR A 45 -0.92 -25.00 20.42
C THR A 45 -0.50 -23.58 20.09
N TYR A 46 -1.07 -22.62 20.80
CA TYR A 46 -0.61 -21.24 20.73
C TYR A 46 -0.46 -20.62 22.12
N GLN A 47 0.36 -19.59 22.19
CA GLN A 47 0.60 -18.79 23.40
C GLN A 47 0.54 -17.31 23.02
N VAL A 48 -0.14 -16.54 23.85
CA VAL A 48 -0.04 -15.07 23.87
C VAL A 48 0.98 -14.72 24.94
N TYR A 49 1.99 -13.92 24.59
CA TYR A 49 2.96 -13.44 25.55
C TYR A 49 2.38 -12.30 26.37
N THR A 50 2.75 -12.26 27.64
CA THR A 50 2.39 -11.20 28.58
C THR A 50 3.63 -10.43 29.01
N ASP A 51 3.46 -9.20 29.44
CA ASP A 51 4.49 -8.42 30.11
C ASP A 51 4.71 -8.88 31.57
N ALA A 52 5.50 -8.12 32.33
CA ALA A 52 5.82 -8.45 33.71
C ALA A 52 4.60 -8.38 34.65
N ASP A 53 3.59 -7.59 34.31
CA ASP A 53 2.36 -7.42 35.06
C ASP A 53 1.24 -8.39 34.60
N GLY A 54 1.53 -9.27 33.66
CA GLY A 54 0.60 -10.26 33.11
C GLY A 54 -0.33 -9.71 32.04
N LEU A 55 -0.11 -8.50 31.52
CA LEU A 55 -0.91 -7.90 30.45
C LEU A 55 -0.49 -8.49 29.10
N PRO A 56 -1.45 -8.81 28.19
CA PRO A 56 -1.17 -9.50 26.94
C PRO A 56 -0.65 -8.56 25.82
N PHE A 57 0.10 -7.54 26.19
CA PHE A 57 0.76 -6.62 25.27
C PHE A 57 1.98 -5.98 25.96
N PHE A 58 2.86 -5.41 25.14
CA PHE A 58 4.09 -4.76 25.61
C PHE A 58 4.05 -3.28 25.23
N SER A 59 4.55 -2.43 26.13
CA SER A 59 4.59 -0.98 25.94
C SER A 59 5.96 -0.40 26.25
N ARG A 60 6.41 0.53 25.39
CA ARG A 60 7.56 1.37 25.65
C ARG A 60 7.29 2.78 25.12
N GLY A 61 6.95 3.70 26.04
CA GLY A 61 6.42 5.02 25.65
C GLY A 61 5.13 4.84 24.83
N ASN A 62 5.05 5.45 23.67
CA ASN A 62 3.90 5.39 22.77
C ASN A 62 3.93 4.19 21.79
N VAL A 63 4.85 3.24 22.00
CA VAL A 63 4.96 2.05 21.18
C VAL A 63 4.32 0.88 21.89
N HIS A 64 3.32 0.27 21.26
CA HIS A 64 2.59 -0.89 21.80
C HIS A 64 2.58 -2.01 20.79
N PHE A 65 2.79 -3.23 21.26
CA PHE A 65 2.77 -4.40 20.40
C PHE A 65 2.29 -5.64 21.16
N VAL A 66 1.77 -6.60 20.41
CA VAL A 66 1.40 -7.93 20.89
C VAL A 66 2.36 -8.96 20.32
N LYS A 67 2.54 -10.09 21.02
CA LYS A 67 3.40 -11.18 20.57
C LYS A 67 2.70 -12.52 20.77
N THR A 68 2.75 -13.37 19.76
CA THR A 68 2.21 -14.73 19.81
C THR A 68 3.27 -15.75 19.43
N ARG A 69 3.13 -16.95 19.98
CA ARG A 69 3.85 -18.15 19.54
C ARG A 69 2.84 -19.20 19.11
N ILE A 70 3.16 -19.91 18.04
CA ILE A 70 2.44 -21.12 17.62
C ILE A 70 3.43 -22.26 17.57
N VAL A 71 3.03 -23.41 18.11
CA VAL A 71 3.72 -24.69 17.95
C VAL A 71 2.86 -25.54 17.02
N MET A 72 3.40 -25.95 15.88
CA MET A 72 2.70 -26.75 14.87
C MET A 72 3.70 -27.65 14.14
N PHE A 73 3.33 -28.90 13.88
CA PHE A 73 4.21 -29.90 13.26
C PHE A 73 5.56 -30.10 13.99
N GLY A 74 5.55 -29.95 15.31
CA GLY A 74 6.75 -30.07 16.15
C GLY A 74 7.71 -28.90 16.09
N GLU A 75 7.36 -27.80 15.43
CA GLU A 75 8.15 -26.58 15.38
C GLU A 75 7.39 -25.38 15.93
N PHE A 76 8.09 -24.35 16.36
CA PHE A 76 7.45 -23.12 16.78
C PHE A 76 7.84 -21.93 15.90
N LYS A 77 6.92 -20.99 15.81
CA LYS A 77 7.15 -19.67 15.21
C LYS A 77 6.58 -18.59 16.11
N GLU A 78 7.23 -17.45 16.13
CA GLU A 78 6.82 -16.28 16.88
C GLU A 78 6.53 -15.12 15.93
N MET A 79 5.53 -14.33 16.27
CA MET A 79 5.14 -13.14 15.52
C MET A 79 4.92 -11.99 16.50
N MET A 80 5.41 -10.82 16.15
CA MET A 80 5.07 -9.56 16.81
C MET A 80 4.26 -8.69 15.85
N LEU A 81 3.28 -7.97 16.39
CA LEU A 81 2.46 -7.04 15.63
C LEU A 81 2.27 -5.76 16.44
N PRO A 82 2.46 -4.57 15.85
CA PRO A 82 2.10 -3.32 16.52
C PRO A 82 0.59 -3.29 16.79
N VAL A 83 0.19 -2.66 17.90
CA VAL A 83 -1.24 -2.43 18.17
C VAL A 83 -1.73 -1.31 17.24
N MET A 84 -2.70 -1.65 16.39
CA MET A 84 -3.21 -0.80 15.34
C MET A 84 -4.73 -0.65 15.45
N ASP A 85 -5.23 0.47 14.94
CA ASP A 85 -6.66 0.66 14.73
C ASP A 85 -7.18 -0.15 13.52
N ASN A 86 -8.45 0.00 13.20
CA ASN A 86 -9.08 -0.64 12.04
C ASN A 86 -8.62 -0.06 10.70
N LYS A 87 -7.93 1.08 10.70
CA LYS A 87 -7.33 1.70 9.51
C LYS A 87 -5.85 1.35 9.34
N HIS A 88 -5.32 0.46 10.19
CA HIS A 88 -3.93 0.03 10.24
C HIS A 88 -2.95 1.12 10.73
N ASN A 89 -3.44 2.19 11.36
CA ASN A 89 -2.57 3.15 12.00
C ASN A 89 -2.14 2.65 13.38
N ALA A 90 -0.90 2.89 13.77
CA ALA A 90 -0.43 2.60 15.12
C ALA A 90 -1.22 3.42 16.15
N VAL A 91 -1.59 2.80 17.28
CA VAL A 91 -2.36 3.41 18.35
C VAL A 91 -1.43 3.73 19.50
N THR A 92 -1.48 4.98 19.99
CA THR A 92 -0.67 5.46 21.13
C THR A 92 -1.31 5.21 22.50
N GLU A 93 -2.62 5.01 22.56
CA GLU A 93 -3.40 4.69 23.76
C GLU A 93 -4.41 3.57 23.42
N PRO A 94 -3.95 2.30 23.36
CA PRO A 94 -4.80 1.20 22.95
C PRO A 94 -5.79 0.82 24.06
N ASN A 95 -7.05 0.64 23.70
CA ASN A 95 -8.03 0.04 24.58
C ASN A 95 -7.98 -1.52 24.51
N SER A 96 -8.64 -2.17 25.47
CA SER A 96 -8.62 -3.64 25.59
C SER A 96 -9.17 -4.37 24.35
N ARG A 97 -10.14 -3.79 23.63
CA ARG A 97 -10.67 -4.34 22.38
C ARG A 97 -9.63 -4.30 21.28
N GLN A 98 -8.95 -3.17 21.09
CA GLN A 98 -7.88 -3.03 20.11
C GLN A 98 -6.73 -4.01 20.39
N ILE A 99 -6.37 -4.21 21.67
CA ILE A 99 -5.36 -5.18 22.08
C ILE A 99 -5.82 -6.59 21.66
N ASN A 100 -7.04 -7.01 22.03
CA ASN A 100 -7.58 -8.32 21.68
C ASN A 100 -7.65 -8.53 20.16
N ASP A 101 -8.15 -7.56 19.41
CA ASP A 101 -8.24 -7.65 17.95
C ASP A 101 -6.86 -7.83 17.31
N ASN A 102 -5.84 -7.12 17.81
CA ASN A 102 -4.47 -7.26 17.33
C ASN A 102 -3.80 -8.58 17.76
N ILE A 103 -4.14 -9.15 18.92
CA ILE A 103 -3.72 -10.51 19.29
C ILE A 103 -4.23 -11.52 18.27
N MET A 104 -5.52 -11.45 17.89
CA MET A 104 -6.11 -12.35 16.91
C MET A 104 -5.50 -12.15 15.51
N ARG A 105 -5.24 -10.92 15.10
CA ARG A 105 -4.51 -10.61 13.85
C ARG A 105 -3.08 -11.17 13.88
N CYS A 106 -2.38 -11.01 15.01
CA CYS A 106 -1.04 -11.56 15.20
C CYS A 106 -1.02 -13.09 15.08
N LEU A 107 -2.03 -13.76 15.65
CA LEU A 107 -2.20 -15.22 15.57
C LEU A 107 -2.35 -15.67 14.10
N VAL A 108 -3.22 -15.01 13.31
CA VAL A 108 -3.42 -15.37 11.90
C VAL A 108 -2.16 -15.14 11.08
N LYS A 109 -1.45 -14.01 11.29
CA LYS A 109 -0.16 -13.75 10.62
C LYS A 109 0.90 -14.77 11.02
N ASN A 110 0.89 -15.24 12.27
CA ASN A 110 1.79 -16.29 12.71
C ASN A 110 1.48 -17.64 12.03
N LEU A 111 0.19 -18.00 11.86
CA LEU A 111 -0.23 -19.16 11.09
C LEU A 111 0.19 -19.05 9.61
N ALA A 112 0.18 -17.85 9.05
CA ALA A 112 0.65 -17.62 7.68
C ALA A 112 2.14 -17.95 7.51
N MET A 113 2.97 -17.82 8.55
CA MET A 113 4.37 -18.26 8.50
C MET A 113 4.51 -19.77 8.35
N PHE A 114 3.48 -20.56 8.70
CA PHE A 114 3.42 -22.00 8.43
C PHE A 114 2.85 -22.31 7.03
N GLY A 115 2.38 -21.30 6.29
CA GLY A 115 1.82 -21.42 4.93
C GLY A 115 0.33 -21.07 4.85
N LEU A 116 -0.43 -21.16 5.94
CA LEU A 116 -1.88 -20.99 5.92
C LEU A 116 -2.29 -19.53 5.60
N GLY A 117 -2.83 -19.31 4.42
CA GLY A 117 -3.28 -17.99 3.99
C GLY A 117 -2.16 -17.01 3.62
N LEU A 118 -0.91 -17.46 3.53
CA LEU A 118 0.22 -16.60 3.16
C LEU A 118 0.02 -15.89 1.82
N SER A 119 -0.64 -16.54 0.87
CA SER A 119 -0.94 -15.96 -0.45
C SER A 119 -1.84 -14.71 -0.39
N LEU A 120 -2.59 -14.50 0.69
CA LEU A 120 -3.40 -13.29 0.88
C LEU A 120 -2.51 -12.08 1.13
N TYR A 121 -1.51 -12.22 1.99
CA TYR A 121 -0.54 -11.17 2.31
C TYR A 121 0.35 -10.81 1.12
N ILE A 122 0.82 -11.80 0.35
CA ILE A 122 1.61 -11.56 -0.87
C ILE A 122 0.81 -10.69 -1.87
N LYS A 123 -0.48 -10.96 -2.04
CA LYS A 123 -1.33 -10.16 -2.93
C LYS A 123 -1.58 -8.75 -2.41
N GLU A 124 -1.73 -8.59 -1.12
CA GLU A 124 -1.92 -7.30 -0.46
C GLU A 124 -0.69 -6.41 -0.66
N GLU A 125 0.51 -6.90 -0.34
CA GLU A 125 1.77 -6.19 -0.55
C GLU A 125 1.99 -5.80 -2.02
N LEU A 126 1.70 -6.69 -2.96
CA LEU A 126 1.80 -6.37 -4.38
C LEU A 126 0.82 -5.27 -4.81
N GLN A 127 -0.40 -5.25 -4.25
CA GLN A 127 -1.37 -4.20 -4.55
C GLN A 127 -0.95 -2.85 -3.95
N GLU A 128 -0.36 -2.83 -2.76
CA GLU A 128 0.19 -1.62 -2.15
C GLU A 128 1.34 -1.06 -2.98
N ILE A 129 2.31 -1.87 -3.39
CA ILE A 129 3.42 -1.46 -4.26
C ILE A 129 2.91 -0.87 -5.59
N ILE A 130 1.93 -1.53 -6.24
CA ILE A 130 1.34 -1.03 -7.49
C ILE A 130 0.57 0.29 -7.26
N ALA A 131 -0.04 0.47 -6.09
CA ALA A 131 -0.74 1.70 -5.74
C ALA A 131 0.22 2.85 -5.44
N GLU A 132 1.36 2.58 -4.80
CA GLU A 132 2.43 3.55 -4.56
C GLU A 132 3.09 3.97 -5.88
N ASP A 133 3.43 3.03 -6.75
CA ASP A 133 3.96 3.34 -8.09
C ASP A 133 3.00 4.21 -8.91
N LYS A 134 1.68 4.01 -8.76
CA LYS A 134 0.67 4.85 -9.41
C LYS A 134 0.56 6.24 -8.78
N LYS A 135 0.78 6.39 -7.46
CA LYS A 135 0.87 7.69 -6.79
C LYS A 135 2.12 8.44 -7.21
N ASP A 136 3.27 7.79 -7.15
CA ASP A 136 4.54 8.35 -7.61
C ASP A 136 4.50 8.76 -9.09
N THR A 137 3.80 7.97 -9.91
CA THR A 137 3.61 8.30 -11.33
C THR A 137 2.62 9.47 -11.51
N LYS A 138 1.62 9.63 -10.62
CA LYS A 138 0.72 10.80 -10.62
C LYS A 138 1.42 12.04 -10.07
N GLU A 139 2.19 11.93 -9.00
CA GLU A 139 2.98 13.04 -8.46
C GLU A 139 4.07 13.46 -9.42
N LYS A 140 4.77 12.53 -10.06
CA LYS A 140 5.72 12.83 -11.15
C LYS A 140 5.03 13.42 -12.39
N LYS A 141 3.75 13.08 -12.66
CA LYS A 141 2.97 13.74 -13.72
C LYS A 141 2.49 15.14 -13.34
N ILE A 142 2.37 15.45 -12.06
CA ILE A 142 2.03 16.81 -11.59
C ILE A 142 3.29 17.68 -11.57
N ILE A 143 4.49 17.10 -11.40
CA ILE A 143 5.79 17.80 -11.41
C ILE A 143 6.41 17.84 -12.82
N GLN A 144 6.04 16.93 -13.71
CA GLN A 144 6.31 17.02 -15.13
C GLN A 144 5.07 17.63 -15.81
N GLU A 145 5.00 18.97 -15.85
CA GLU A 145 4.36 19.61 -16.99
C GLU A 145 4.91 18.90 -18.25
N PRO A 146 4.05 18.46 -19.17
CA PRO A 146 4.56 17.89 -20.40
C PRO A 146 5.47 18.96 -20.99
N ILE A 147 6.77 18.64 -21.17
CA ILE A 147 7.66 19.48 -21.96
C ILE A 147 6.96 19.56 -23.32
N LEU A 148 6.14 20.61 -23.47
CA LEU A 148 5.49 20.85 -24.73
C LEU A 148 6.61 21.07 -25.74
N THR A 149 6.77 20.12 -26.65
CA THR A 149 7.75 20.25 -27.72
C THR A 149 7.47 21.56 -28.47
N LYS A 150 8.50 22.22 -28.98
CA LYS A 150 8.41 23.47 -29.74
C LYS A 150 7.25 23.43 -30.74
N ASP A 151 7.06 22.32 -31.43
CA ASP A 151 6.00 22.11 -32.43
C ASP A 151 4.58 22.17 -31.84
N LYS A 152 4.37 21.59 -30.66
CA LYS A 152 3.07 21.65 -29.95
C LYS A 152 2.77 23.04 -29.40
N MET A 153 3.78 23.80 -28.96
CA MET A 153 3.63 25.19 -28.56
C MET A 153 3.31 26.08 -29.76
N ILE A 154 4.00 25.89 -30.86
CA ILE A 154 3.74 26.58 -32.13
C ILE A 154 2.32 26.31 -32.62
N SER A 155 1.85 25.05 -32.61
CA SER A 155 0.49 24.71 -33.00
C SER A 155 -0.55 25.48 -32.19
N LYS A 156 -0.43 25.50 -30.85
CA LYS A 156 -1.35 26.24 -29.98
C LYS A 156 -1.30 27.76 -30.16
N LEU A 157 -0.11 28.29 -30.39
CA LEU A 157 0.07 29.72 -30.65
C LEU A 157 -0.48 30.09 -32.02
N THR A 158 -0.49 29.20 -33.01
CA THR A 158 -1.05 29.43 -34.35
C THR A 158 -2.59 29.53 -34.31
N ASP A 159 -3.23 28.89 -33.33
CA ASP A 159 -4.71 28.96 -33.14
C ASP A 159 -5.19 30.27 -32.49
N LEU A 160 -4.27 31.18 -32.17
CA LEU A 160 -4.65 32.49 -31.59
C LEU A 160 -5.39 33.39 -32.60
N PRO A 161 -6.32 34.22 -32.10
CA PRO A 161 -6.96 35.29 -32.93
C PRO A 161 -5.88 36.20 -33.56
N LYS A 162 -6.11 36.64 -34.77
CA LYS A 162 -5.15 37.41 -35.58
C LYS A 162 -4.57 38.63 -34.84
N ASP A 163 -5.38 39.34 -34.09
CA ASP A 163 -4.97 40.52 -33.30
C ASP A 163 -3.99 40.17 -32.20
N LYS A 164 -4.20 39.06 -31.48
CA LYS A 164 -3.28 38.56 -30.45
C LYS A 164 -1.99 38.03 -31.08
N MET A 165 -2.08 37.31 -32.18
CA MET A 165 -0.93 36.83 -32.94
C MET A 165 -0.03 37.99 -33.38
N MET A 166 -0.61 39.04 -33.97
CA MET A 166 0.14 40.20 -34.42
C MET A 166 0.86 40.95 -33.28
N ARG A 167 0.20 41.09 -32.11
CA ARG A 167 0.81 41.70 -30.93
C ARG A 167 1.97 40.86 -30.41
N MET A 168 1.82 39.56 -30.35
CA MET A 168 2.86 38.63 -29.95
C MET A 168 4.06 38.71 -30.91
N LEU A 169 3.86 38.59 -32.21
CA LEU A 169 4.92 38.66 -33.20
C LEU A 169 5.64 40.03 -33.17
N GLY A 170 4.88 41.12 -32.97
CA GLY A 170 5.43 42.46 -32.80
C GLY A 170 6.34 42.60 -31.56
N HIS A 171 5.95 41.97 -30.45
CA HIS A 171 6.76 41.94 -29.19
C HIS A 171 8.13 41.26 -29.40
N PHE A 172 8.14 40.13 -30.10
CA PHE A 172 9.35 39.36 -30.38
C PHE A 172 10.07 39.83 -31.68
N LYS A 173 9.60 40.88 -32.36
CA LYS A 173 10.14 41.36 -33.63
C LYS A 173 10.30 40.26 -34.69
N ALA A 174 9.36 39.28 -34.68
CA ALA A 174 9.36 38.15 -35.59
C ALA A 174 8.33 38.40 -36.72
N LYS A 175 8.66 38.04 -37.96
CA LYS A 175 7.76 38.16 -39.11
C LYS A 175 6.69 37.07 -39.11
N ASN A 176 7.00 35.89 -38.55
CA ASN A 176 6.08 34.78 -38.36
C ASN A 176 6.56 33.90 -37.18
N ILE A 177 5.69 33.03 -36.68
CA ILE A 177 5.95 32.19 -35.52
C ILE A 177 7.04 31.15 -35.79
N PHE A 178 7.22 30.73 -37.03
CA PHE A 178 8.26 29.71 -37.36
C PHE A 178 9.68 30.28 -37.36
N GLN A 179 9.83 31.60 -37.40
CA GLN A 179 11.11 32.28 -37.29
C GLN A 179 11.52 32.60 -35.85
N MET A 180 10.64 32.32 -34.88
CA MET A 180 10.94 32.49 -33.46
C MET A 180 11.90 31.41 -32.95
N THR A 181 12.83 31.80 -32.10
CA THR A 181 13.70 30.83 -31.41
C THR A 181 12.89 29.98 -30.44
N GLU A 182 13.43 28.86 -29.99
CA GLU A 182 12.76 27.99 -29.02
C GLU A 182 12.44 28.71 -27.71
N GLU A 183 13.33 29.58 -27.25
CA GLU A 183 13.15 30.40 -26.05
C GLU A 183 12.03 31.42 -26.22
N GLN A 184 11.96 32.08 -27.35
CA GLN A 184 10.88 33.02 -27.68
C GLN A 184 9.51 32.34 -27.76
N VAL A 185 9.44 31.13 -28.31
CA VAL A 185 8.20 30.32 -28.36
C VAL A 185 7.78 29.90 -26.96
N LYS A 186 8.72 29.48 -26.10
CA LYS A 186 8.44 29.15 -24.70
C LYS A 186 7.92 30.36 -23.91
N GLU A 187 8.59 31.51 -24.03
CA GLU A 187 8.19 32.74 -23.36
C GLU A 187 6.78 33.22 -23.81
N ALA A 188 6.53 33.20 -25.10
CA ALA A 188 5.22 33.56 -25.66
C ALA A 188 4.12 32.62 -25.14
N TYR A 189 4.39 31.32 -25.11
CA TYR A 189 3.46 30.33 -24.62
C TYR A 189 3.14 30.51 -23.13
N GLN A 190 4.17 30.73 -22.31
CA GLN A 190 3.99 30.98 -20.88
C GLN A 190 3.14 32.23 -20.60
N LYS A 191 3.43 33.35 -21.29
CA LYS A 191 2.68 34.61 -21.11
C LYS A 191 1.23 34.55 -21.56
N ILE A 192 0.87 33.66 -22.48
CA ILE A 192 -0.48 33.61 -23.06
C ILE A 192 -1.35 32.53 -22.43
N PHE A 193 -0.78 31.41 -22.01
CA PHE A 193 -1.54 30.23 -21.59
C PHE A 193 -1.32 29.82 -20.11
N ILE A 194 -0.27 30.36 -19.45
CA ILE A 194 0.07 29.95 -18.07
C ILE A 194 -0.09 31.12 -17.09
N ASN A 195 0.15 32.37 -17.47
CA ASN A 195 -0.12 33.58 -16.71
C ASN A 195 -1.40 34.23 -17.23
#